data_adc73ec54a24ec7ebfd79318f19c3104
#
_entry.id   adc73ec54a24ec7ebfd79318f19c3104
#
_cell.length_a   1.000
_cell.length_b   1.000
_cell.length_c   1.000
_cell.angle_alpha   90.00
_cell.angle_beta   90.00
_cell.angle_gamma   90.00
#
_symmetry.space_group_name_H-M   'P 1'
#
loop_
_entity.id
_entity.type
_entity.pdbx_description
1 polymer ?
#
loop_
_entity_poly.entity_id
_entity_poly.type
_entity_poly.pdbx_seq_one_letter_code
_entity_poly.pdbx_strand_id
1 'polypeptide(L)'
;RDTDRSRGLGDVYKRQGHKTTHNILATKAFTVSMGTADTVAQCDYVGIVSGNKEPDKFAKAGFHAVKSEFVNAPLIAELPMTLECELLTYDKESCYMTGRIVNISADEAVIGDDGKIDVFKLRPITYDPIHHNYIALGEKAGNAFSDGKALK
;
A
#
# COMPACT_ATOMS: atom_id res chain seq x y z
N ARG A 1 11.21 9.80 -28.92
CA ARG A 1 10.52 8.85 -28.03
C ARG A 1 9.20 9.48 -27.62
N ASP A 2 8.23 9.33 -28.51
CA ASP A 2 6.85 9.72 -28.29
C ASP A 2 6.09 8.51 -27.71
N THR A 3 6.45 8.16 -26.51
CA THR A 3 5.79 7.10 -25.79
C THR A 3 5.23 7.68 -24.52
N ASP A 4 3.91 7.68 -24.42
CA ASP A 4 3.19 7.73 -23.14
C ASP A 4 2.32 8.93 -22.77
N ARG A 5 2.06 9.89 -23.64
CA ARG A 5 1.02 10.88 -23.35
C ARG A 5 -0.41 10.33 -23.47
N SER A 6 -0.62 9.30 -24.32
CA SER A 6 -1.93 8.66 -24.48
C SER A 6 -2.27 7.65 -23.35
N ARG A 7 -1.27 7.09 -22.70
CA ARG A 7 -1.49 6.20 -21.54
C ARG A 7 -1.96 6.97 -20.32
N GLY A 8 -1.47 8.21 -20.09
CA GLY A 8 -1.85 9.02 -18.95
C GLY A 8 -3.35 9.32 -18.86
N LEU A 9 -3.98 9.74 -19.96
CA LEU A 9 -5.42 10.03 -19.97
C LEU A 9 -6.28 8.78 -19.82
N GLY A 10 -5.89 7.67 -20.44
CA GLY A 10 -6.58 6.38 -20.29
C GLY A 10 -6.47 5.82 -18.87
N ASP A 11 -5.34 6.02 -18.19
CA ASP A 11 -5.15 5.61 -16.81
C ASP A 11 -5.95 6.46 -15.82
N VAL A 12 -6.03 7.76 -16.01
CA VAL A 12 -6.86 8.67 -15.20
C VAL A 12 -8.32 8.27 -15.29
N TYR A 13 -8.84 8.04 -16.48
CA TYR A 13 -10.22 7.61 -16.68
C TYR A 13 -10.50 6.23 -16.04
N LYS A 14 -9.58 5.28 -16.18
CA LYS A 14 -9.69 3.97 -15.54
C LYS A 14 -9.69 4.06 -14.01
N ARG A 15 -8.84 4.89 -13.42
CA ARG A 15 -8.72 5.05 -11.96
C ARG A 15 -9.98 5.64 -11.33
N GLN A 16 -10.67 6.56 -12.00
CA GLN A 16 -11.95 7.09 -11.54
C GLN A 16 -13.02 6.00 -11.39
N GLY A 17 -13.02 5.00 -12.29
CA GLY A 17 -13.97 3.88 -12.28
C GLY A 17 -13.63 2.75 -11.32
N HIS A 18 -12.51 2.80 -10.58
CA HIS A 18 -12.14 1.75 -9.65
C HIS A 18 -13.09 1.71 -8.44
N LYS A 19 -13.52 0.51 -8.03
CA LYS A 19 -14.36 0.30 -6.86
C LYS A 19 -13.76 0.94 -5.60
N THR A 20 -12.44 0.87 -5.44
CA THR A 20 -11.71 1.48 -4.32
C THR A 20 -11.92 2.99 -4.27
N THR A 21 -11.85 3.70 -5.41
CA THR A 21 -12.10 5.15 -5.47
C THR A 21 -13.51 5.49 -4.97
N HIS A 22 -14.52 4.76 -5.44
CA HIS A 22 -15.91 4.96 -4.98
C HIS A 22 -16.06 4.72 -3.48
N ASN A 23 -15.45 3.65 -2.97
CA ASN A 23 -15.51 3.32 -1.55
C ASN A 23 -14.87 4.43 -0.70
N ILE A 24 -13.66 4.88 -1.04
CA ILE A 24 -12.94 5.95 -0.32
C ILE A 24 -13.74 7.25 -0.33
N LEU A 25 -14.34 7.62 -1.47
CA LEU A 25 -15.17 8.83 -1.56
C LEU A 25 -16.43 8.73 -0.72
N ALA A 26 -17.02 7.54 -0.57
CA ALA A 26 -18.20 7.31 0.23
C ALA A 26 -17.89 7.30 1.73
N THR A 27 -16.84 6.61 2.16
CA THR A 27 -16.48 6.45 3.58
C THR A 27 -15.62 7.60 4.12
N LYS A 28 -15.01 8.40 3.23
CA LYS A 28 -14.03 9.45 3.56
C LYS A 28 -12.82 8.92 4.33
N ALA A 29 -12.52 7.62 4.16
CA ALA A 29 -11.44 6.93 4.83
C ALA A 29 -10.84 5.85 3.94
N PHE A 30 -9.58 5.50 4.21
CA PHE A 30 -8.89 4.39 3.57
C PHE A 30 -7.75 3.88 4.43
N THR A 31 -7.31 2.66 4.15
CA THR A 31 -6.12 2.08 4.76
C THR A 31 -5.08 1.78 3.69
N VAL A 32 -3.80 1.85 4.08
CA VAL A 32 -2.67 1.47 3.23
C VAL A 32 -1.84 0.44 3.99
N SER A 33 -1.98 -0.81 3.59
CA SER A 33 -1.24 -1.92 4.20
C SER A 33 0.03 -2.24 3.40
N MET A 34 1.09 -2.63 4.10
CA MET A 34 2.35 -3.00 3.48
C MET A 34 2.30 -4.43 2.98
N GLY A 35 2.47 -4.62 1.66
CA GLY A 35 2.76 -5.94 1.10
C GLY A 35 4.14 -6.42 1.53
N THR A 36 4.26 -7.71 1.81
CA THR A 36 5.49 -8.35 2.30
C THR A 36 5.95 -9.45 1.36
N ALA A 37 7.19 -9.90 1.53
CA ALA A 37 7.73 -11.00 0.74
C ALA A 37 6.87 -12.28 0.85
N ASP A 38 6.17 -12.47 1.96
CA ASP A 38 5.34 -13.65 2.21
C ASP A 38 3.93 -13.53 1.60
N THR A 39 3.51 -12.32 1.21
CA THR A 39 2.17 -12.03 0.67
C THR A 39 2.19 -11.54 -0.78
N VAL A 40 3.30 -11.71 -1.50
CA VAL A 40 3.47 -11.22 -2.88
C VAL A 40 2.35 -11.68 -3.81
N ALA A 41 2.05 -12.99 -3.82
CA ALA A 41 1.06 -13.55 -4.73
C ALA A 41 -0.36 -12.99 -4.47
N GLN A 42 -0.72 -12.84 -3.21
CA GLN A 42 -2.01 -12.28 -2.81
C GLN A 42 -2.12 -10.80 -3.18
N CYS A 43 -1.06 -10.02 -2.90
CA CYS A 43 -0.99 -8.60 -3.23
C CYS A 43 -1.04 -8.38 -4.75
N ASP A 44 -0.31 -9.17 -5.52
CA ASP A 44 -0.34 -9.12 -6.99
C ASP A 44 -1.73 -9.46 -7.53
N TYR A 45 -2.33 -10.56 -7.05
CA TYR A 45 -3.67 -10.98 -7.47
C TYR A 45 -4.71 -9.88 -7.27
N VAL A 46 -4.77 -9.24 -6.09
CA VAL A 46 -5.73 -8.15 -5.86
C VAL A 46 -5.39 -6.89 -6.67
N GLY A 47 -4.16 -6.74 -7.12
CA GLY A 47 -3.72 -5.65 -8.00
C GLY A 47 -4.18 -5.83 -9.45
N ILE A 48 -4.05 -7.04 -10.01
CA ILE A 48 -4.38 -7.35 -11.41
C ILE A 48 -5.86 -7.61 -11.65
N VAL A 49 -6.63 -8.00 -10.63
CA VAL A 49 -8.06 -8.33 -10.75
C VAL A 49 -8.93 -7.14 -10.34
N SER A 50 -9.86 -6.76 -11.21
CA SER A 50 -10.80 -5.67 -10.93
C SER A 50 -11.89 -6.10 -9.94
N GLY A 51 -12.05 -5.35 -8.83
CA GLY A 51 -13.15 -5.57 -7.88
C GLY A 51 -14.55 -5.28 -8.43
N ASN A 52 -14.66 -4.64 -9.60
CA ASN A 52 -15.94 -4.49 -10.30
C ASN A 52 -16.34 -5.76 -11.08
N LYS A 53 -15.35 -6.57 -11.51
CA LYS A 53 -15.55 -7.81 -12.25
C LYS A 53 -15.58 -9.04 -11.35
N GLU A 54 -14.78 -9.01 -10.28
CA GLU A 54 -14.66 -10.09 -9.30
C GLU A 54 -14.91 -9.53 -7.90
N PRO A 55 -16.18 -9.56 -7.43
CA PRO A 55 -16.54 -9.04 -6.11
C PRO A 55 -15.84 -9.79 -4.97
N ASP A 56 -15.56 -11.07 -5.15
CA ASP A 56 -14.99 -11.97 -4.14
C ASP A 56 -13.46 -12.03 -4.19
N LYS A 57 -12.80 -11.14 -4.97
CA LYS A 57 -11.35 -11.19 -5.15
C LYS A 57 -10.57 -11.14 -3.83
N PHE A 58 -11.10 -10.44 -2.82
CA PHE A 58 -10.48 -10.31 -1.51
C PHE A 58 -10.42 -11.65 -0.79
N ALA A 59 -11.56 -12.35 -0.71
CA ALA A 59 -11.62 -13.69 -0.12
C ALA A 59 -10.82 -14.72 -0.93
N LYS A 60 -10.84 -14.62 -2.27
CA LYS A 60 -10.04 -15.50 -3.15
C LYS A 60 -8.54 -15.31 -2.97
N ALA A 61 -8.10 -14.11 -2.60
CA ALA A 61 -6.70 -13.86 -2.22
C ALA A 61 -6.33 -14.46 -0.85
N GLY A 62 -7.31 -14.95 -0.09
CA GLY A 62 -7.12 -15.42 1.27
C GLY A 62 -7.00 -14.28 2.28
N PHE A 63 -7.47 -13.09 1.95
CA PHE A 63 -7.47 -11.94 2.85
C PHE A 63 -8.76 -11.85 3.67
N HIS A 64 -8.60 -11.43 4.93
CA HIS A 64 -9.70 -11.21 5.86
C HIS A 64 -9.74 -9.75 6.30
N ALA A 65 -10.94 -9.15 6.19
CA ALA A 65 -11.17 -7.78 6.61
C ALA A 65 -11.37 -7.72 8.12
N VAL A 66 -10.64 -6.85 8.79
CA VAL A 66 -10.82 -6.50 10.19
C VAL A 66 -11.29 -5.06 10.28
N LYS A 67 -12.22 -4.77 11.19
CA LYS A 67 -12.72 -3.41 11.39
C LYS A 67 -11.65 -2.55 12.05
N SER A 68 -11.35 -1.38 11.47
CA SER A 68 -10.55 -0.36 12.16
C SER A 68 -11.37 0.29 13.27
N GLU A 69 -10.71 0.65 14.36
CA GLU A 69 -11.27 1.45 15.45
C GLU A 69 -11.12 2.96 15.20
N PHE A 70 -10.26 3.35 14.28
CA PHE A 70 -9.87 4.74 14.05
C PHE A 70 -10.53 5.36 12.81
N VAL A 71 -10.79 4.54 11.77
CA VAL A 71 -11.34 5.02 10.50
C VAL A 71 -12.43 4.09 9.95
N ASN A 72 -13.32 4.63 9.14
CA ASN A 72 -14.36 3.82 8.47
C ASN A 72 -13.80 3.13 7.20
N ALA A 73 -12.76 2.34 7.39
CA ALA A 73 -12.14 1.50 6.38
C ALA A 73 -11.60 0.20 7.01
N PRO A 74 -11.56 -0.93 6.29
CA PRO A 74 -11.07 -2.18 6.85
C PRO A 74 -9.54 -2.23 6.89
N LEU A 75 -9.00 -2.94 7.88
CA LEU A 75 -7.65 -3.49 7.90
C LEU A 75 -7.65 -4.85 7.19
N ILE A 76 -6.48 -5.32 6.80
CA ILE A 76 -6.26 -6.64 6.23
C ILE A 76 -5.45 -7.46 7.22
N ALA A 77 -6.05 -8.50 7.79
CA ALA A 77 -5.46 -9.27 8.88
C ALA A 77 -4.09 -9.89 8.55
N GLU A 78 -3.88 -10.28 7.28
CA GLU A 78 -2.64 -10.92 6.83
C GLU A 78 -1.51 -9.95 6.49
N LEU A 79 -1.77 -8.64 6.54
CA LEU A 79 -0.76 -7.62 6.24
C LEU A 79 -0.31 -6.94 7.53
N PRO A 80 0.94 -7.17 7.96
CA PRO A 80 1.37 -6.92 9.33
C PRO A 80 1.57 -5.43 9.68
N MET A 81 1.46 -4.52 8.74
CA MET A 81 1.55 -3.08 8.99
C MET A 81 0.58 -2.30 8.13
N THR A 82 -0.18 -1.40 8.74
CA THR A 82 -1.20 -0.61 8.05
C THR A 82 -1.23 0.83 8.53
N LEU A 83 -1.28 1.77 7.58
CA LEU A 83 -1.60 3.18 7.82
C LEU A 83 -3.12 3.36 7.73
N GLU A 84 -3.72 3.99 8.73
CA GLU A 84 -5.15 4.27 8.79
C GLU A 84 -5.38 5.76 8.52
N CYS A 85 -6.13 6.08 7.46
CA CYS A 85 -6.16 7.42 6.89
C CYS A 85 -7.58 7.96 6.73
N GLU A 86 -7.74 9.25 7.05
CA GLU A 86 -8.90 10.04 6.64
C GLU A 86 -8.62 10.73 5.30
N LEU A 87 -9.60 10.72 4.39
CA LEU A 87 -9.50 11.42 3.12
C LEU A 87 -9.61 12.94 3.34
N LEU A 88 -8.59 13.70 2.93
CA LEU A 88 -8.62 15.16 2.93
C LEU A 88 -9.12 15.73 1.61
N THR A 89 -8.50 15.31 0.51
CA THR A 89 -8.84 15.80 -0.84
C THR A 89 -8.81 14.67 -1.86
N TYR A 90 -9.62 14.84 -2.91
CA TYR A 90 -9.55 14.04 -4.12
C TYR A 90 -9.70 14.94 -5.34
N ASP A 91 -8.70 14.97 -6.19
CA ASP A 91 -8.74 15.65 -7.48
C ASP A 91 -9.18 14.65 -8.57
N LYS A 92 -10.31 14.94 -9.20
CA LYS A 92 -10.88 14.08 -10.25
C LYS A 92 -10.07 14.08 -11.53
N GLU A 93 -9.39 15.18 -11.85
CA GLU A 93 -8.63 15.30 -13.11
C GLU A 93 -7.33 14.51 -13.06
N SER A 94 -6.59 14.62 -11.96
CA SER A 94 -5.32 13.92 -11.77
C SER A 94 -5.45 12.56 -11.07
N CYS A 95 -6.61 12.28 -10.45
CA CYS A 95 -6.84 11.14 -9.55
C CYS A 95 -5.94 11.12 -8.31
N TYR A 96 -5.37 12.25 -7.93
CA TYR A 96 -4.61 12.36 -6.69
C TYR A 96 -5.54 12.39 -5.48
N MET A 97 -5.20 11.58 -4.48
CA MET A 97 -5.83 11.61 -3.16
C MET A 97 -4.82 12.07 -2.13
N THR A 98 -5.23 12.94 -1.23
CA THR A 98 -4.47 13.30 -0.05
C THR A 98 -5.21 12.80 1.18
N GLY A 99 -4.52 12.09 2.05
CA GLY A 99 -5.07 11.61 3.31
C GLY A 99 -4.23 12.06 4.50
N ARG A 100 -4.87 12.17 5.64
CA ARG A 100 -4.20 12.34 6.94
C ARG A 100 -4.07 10.98 7.59
N ILE A 101 -2.86 10.57 7.94
CA ILE A 101 -2.61 9.39 8.76
C ILE A 101 -3.09 9.72 10.18
N VAL A 102 -4.06 8.96 10.67
CA VAL A 102 -4.62 9.12 12.02
C VAL A 102 -4.11 8.05 12.97
N ASN A 103 -3.72 6.89 12.43
CA ASN A 103 -3.12 5.80 13.20
C ASN A 103 -2.19 4.94 12.33
N ILE A 104 -1.26 4.24 12.97
CA ILE A 104 -0.43 3.21 12.38
C ILE A 104 -0.55 1.97 13.25
N SER A 105 -1.06 0.88 12.67
CA SER A 105 -1.15 -0.42 13.33
C SER A 105 -0.05 -1.33 12.81
N ALA A 106 0.55 -2.11 13.70
CA ALA A 106 1.53 -3.14 13.33
C ALA A 106 1.32 -4.39 14.19
N ASP A 107 1.55 -5.55 13.59
CA ASP A 107 1.55 -6.85 14.28
C ASP A 107 2.75 -6.91 15.25
N GLU A 108 2.54 -7.51 16.42
CA GLU A 108 3.61 -7.72 17.40
C GLU A 108 4.78 -8.53 16.82
N ALA A 109 4.50 -9.44 15.88
CA ALA A 109 5.52 -10.26 15.21
C ALA A 109 6.57 -9.44 14.44
N VAL A 110 6.23 -8.21 14.02
CA VAL A 110 7.14 -7.32 13.30
C VAL A 110 7.74 -6.23 14.20
N ILE A 111 7.50 -6.28 15.51
CA ILE A 111 8.11 -5.37 16.48
C ILE A 111 9.48 -5.91 16.89
N GLY A 112 10.48 -5.03 16.90
CA GLY A 112 11.82 -5.30 17.39
C GLY A 112 11.92 -5.22 18.91
N ASP A 113 13.05 -5.66 19.46
CA ASP A 113 13.34 -5.66 20.90
C ASP A 113 13.38 -4.22 21.48
N ASP A 114 13.55 -3.21 20.63
CA ASP A 114 13.50 -1.79 20.97
C ASP A 114 12.08 -1.20 20.97
N GLY A 115 11.06 -2.03 20.76
CA GLY A 115 9.66 -1.63 20.70
C GLY A 115 9.24 -0.90 19.44
N LYS A 116 10.07 -0.90 18.38
CA LYS A 116 9.79 -0.27 17.11
C LYS A 116 9.56 -1.32 16.02
N ILE A 117 8.93 -0.89 14.91
CA ILE A 117 8.77 -1.75 13.74
C ILE A 117 10.16 -2.10 13.18
N ASP A 118 10.43 -3.40 13.13
CA ASP A 118 11.64 -3.96 12.54
C ASP A 118 11.41 -4.27 11.06
N VAL A 119 12.07 -3.52 10.18
CA VAL A 119 11.93 -3.66 8.73
C VAL A 119 12.39 -5.03 8.22
N PHE A 120 13.31 -5.70 8.93
CA PHE A 120 13.79 -7.03 8.55
C PHE A 120 12.80 -8.14 8.95
N LYS A 121 12.05 -7.94 10.04
CA LYS A 121 10.90 -8.80 10.39
C LYS A 121 9.72 -8.54 9.47
N LEU A 122 9.44 -7.27 9.14
CA LEU A 122 8.34 -6.87 8.24
C LEU A 122 8.54 -7.35 6.80
N ARG A 123 9.78 -7.36 6.29
CA ARG A 123 10.15 -7.78 4.92
C ARG A 123 9.30 -7.12 3.83
N PRO A 124 9.16 -5.78 3.83
CA PRO A 124 8.32 -5.10 2.85
C PRO A 124 8.89 -5.25 1.44
N ILE A 125 8.00 -5.20 0.45
CA ILE A 125 8.35 -5.32 -0.96
C ILE A 125 8.24 -3.98 -1.68
N THR A 126 9.04 -3.82 -2.74
CA THR A 126 8.91 -2.75 -3.72
C THR A 126 8.71 -3.34 -5.11
N TYR A 127 8.04 -2.60 -5.98
CA TYR A 127 7.85 -3.00 -7.37
C TYR A 127 8.97 -2.44 -8.25
N ASP A 128 9.61 -3.32 -9.05
CA ASP A 128 10.54 -2.94 -10.12
C ASP A 128 9.78 -2.78 -11.43
N PRO A 129 9.59 -1.54 -11.92
CA PRO A 129 8.86 -1.30 -13.17
C PRO A 129 9.63 -1.68 -14.43
N ILE A 130 10.93 -1.97 -14.34
CA ILE A 130 11.78 -2.31 -15.49
C ILE A 130 11.59 -3.78 -15.88
N HIS A 131 11.68 -4.67 -14.89
CA HIS A 131 11.60 -6.11 -15.11
C HIS A 131 10.27 -6.71 -14.62
N HIS A 132 9.37 -5.88 -14.09
CA HIS A 132 8.09 -6.30 -13.53
C HIS A 132 8.24 -7.31 -12.38
N ASN A 133 9.22 -7.09 -11.51
CA ASN A 133 9.49 -7.92 -10.34
C ASN A 133 9.02 -7.26 -9.05
N TYR A 134 8.77 -8.07 -8.03
CA TYR A 134 8.69 -7.63 -6.65
C TYR A 134 10.01 -7.93 -5.96
N ILE A 135 10.59 -6.92 -5.29
CA ILE A 135 11.88 -7.01 -4.62
C ILE A 135 11.66 -6.74 -3.14
N ALA A 136 12.09 -7.64 -2.27
CA ALA A 136 12.11 -7.39 -0.84
C ALA A 136 13.25 -6.42 -0.49
N LEU A 137 13.03 -5.54 0.50
CA LEU A 137 14.12 -4.74 1.07
C LEU A 137 15.16 -5.67 1.69
N GLY A 138 16.42 -5.43 1.34
CA GLY A 138 17.54 -6.29 1.69
C GLY A 138 18.23 -5.89 3.00
N GLU A 139 19.55 -6.12 3.04
CA GLU A 139 20.37 -5.86 4.20
C GLU A 139 20.60 -4.36 4.46
N LYS A 140 20.99 -4.04 5.69
CA LYS A 140 21.36 -2.67 6.07
C LYS A 140 22.58 -2.20 5.27
N ALA A 141 22.40 -1.14 4.47
CA ALA A 141 23.47 -0.58 3.65
C ALA A 141 24.35 0.44 4.40
N GLY A 142 23.85 1.06 5.47
CA GLY A 142 24.59 2.06 6.22
C GLY A 142 23.74 2.73 7.31
N ASN A 143 24.33 3.74 7.97
CA ASN A 143 23.69 4.51 9.01
C ASN A 143 23.36 5.93 8.53
N ALA A 144 22.09 6.27 8.48
CA ALA A 144 21.66 7.63 8.14
C ALA A 144 22.20 8.63 9.17
N PHE A 145 22.52 9.84 8.70
CA PHE A 145 23.06 10.95 9.49
C PHE A 145 24.43 10.70 10.16
N SER A 146 25.06 9.55 9.88
CA SER A 146 26.33 9.15 10.48
C SER A 146 27.41 8.90 9.43
N ASP A 147 27.21 8.01 8.49
CA ASP A 147 28.26 7.54 7.59
C ASP A 147 28.83 8.67 6.71
N GLY A 148 27.99 9.62 6.28
CA GLY A 148 28.43 10.80 5.51
C GLY A 148 29.32 11.77 6.28
N LYS A 149 29.47 11.63 7.61
CA LYS A 149 30.38 12.50 8.38
C LYS A 149 31.85 12.28 8.03
N ALA A 150 32.17 11.11 7.51
CA ALA A 150 33.54 10.78 7.07
C ALA A 150 34.01 11.61 5.85
N LEU A 151 33.08 12.31 5.16
CA LEU A 151 33.36 13.14 3.98
C LEU A 151 33.46 14.64 4.31
N LYS A 152 33.38 15.02 5.60
CA LYS A 152 33.51 16.41 6.05
C LYS A 152 34.95 16.86 6.29
#